data_c8171d2e5d2f5211c2abe38f856ed661
#
_entry.id   c8171d2e5d2f5211c2abe38f856ed661
#
_cell.length_a   1.000
_cell.length_b   1.000
_cell.length_c   1.000
_cell.angle_alpha   90.00
_cell.angle_beta   90.00
_cell.angle_gamma   90.00
#
_symmetry.space_group_name_H-M   'P 1'
#
loop_
_entity.id
_entity.type
_entity.pdbx_description
1 polymer ?
#
loop_
_entity_poly.entity_id
_entity_poly.type
_entity_poly.pdbx_seq_one_letter_code
_entity_poly.pdbx_strand_id
1 'polypeptide(L)'
;MTEPTTQPVKIDGYHAHVYYDPTTRARAEQLRETIASALGVEVRELSDEPRGPHPVPQFRFTFTAAQFENVVPWLMLNRQGLDVLVHPLTDNSYDDHSRYAVWLGSPVPLKLNPASRTYRTEQYPKVRQRTSRKTSPTLPSPPAGRGERAG
;
A
#
# COMPACT_ATOMS: atom_id res chain seq x y z
N MET A 1 2.94 20.33 -17.64
CA MET A 1 3.49 18.97 -17.72
C MET A 1 4.89 18.97 -17.12
N THR A 2 5.16 18.10 -16.20
CA THR A 2 6.51 17.91 -15.68
C THR A 2 7.29 17.07 -16.68
N GLU A 3 8.52 17.50 -16.99
CA GLU A 3 9.42 16.69 -17.80
C GLU A 3 9.64 15.31 -17.17
N PRO A 4 9.76 14.27 -17.97
CA PRO A 4 10.16 12.97 -17.45
C PRO A 4 11.47 13.07 -16.69
N THR A 5 11.53 12.47 -15.49
CA THR A 5 12.79 12.46 -14.78
C THR A 5 13.79 11.54 -15.49
N THR A 6 14.91 12.09 -15.87
CA THR A 6 16.02 11.32 -16.48
C THR A 6 16.94 10.70 -15.44
N GLN A 7 16.81 11.13 -14.19
CA GLN A 7 17.54 10.56 -13.07
C GLN A 7 16.71 9.44 -12.42
N PRO A 8 17.29 8.28 -12.16
CA PRO A 8 16.56 7.23 -11.48
C PRO A 8 16.20 7.68 -10.07
N VAL A 9 14.91 7.70 -9.78
CA VAL A 9 14.41 7.93 -8.42
C VAL A 9 14.48 6.62 -7.66
N LYS A 10 15.15 6.62 -6.51
CA LYS A 10 15.23 5.45 -5.67
C LYS A 10 13.91 5.24 -4.93
N ILE A 11 13.34 4.06 -5.07
CA ILE A 11 12.16 3.64 -4.34
C ILE A 11 12.58 2.61 -3.30
N ASP A 12 12.42 2.96 -2.00
CA ASP A 12 12.80 2.09 -0.88
C ASP A 12 11.71 1.08 -0.49
N GLY A 13 10.55 1.17 -1.08
CA GLY A 13 9.38 0.35 -0.82
C GLY A 13 8.11 1.12 -1.09
N TYR A 14 7.00 0.60 -0.61
CA TYR A 14 5.67 1.17 -0.84
C TYR A 14 4.85 1.15 0.43
N HIS A 15 3.96 2.14 0.55
CA HIS A 15 2.85 2.12 1.50
C HIS A 15 1.53 1.93 0.75
N ALA A 16 0.62 1.19 1.37
CA ALA A 16 -0.79 1.23 1.03
C ALA A 16 -1.57 1.72 2.26
N HIS A 17 -2.44 2.70 2.04
CA HIS A 17 -3.34 3.22 3.06
C HIS A 17 -4.76 2.87 2.66
N VAL A 18 -5.47 2.17 3.54
CA VAL A 18 -6.88 1.81 3.34
C VAL A 18 -7.72 2.73 4.20
N TYR A 19 -8.61 3.48 3.57
CA TYR A 19 -9.45 4.47 4.25
C TYR A 19 -10.81 3.89 4.58
N TYR A 20 -11.35 4.31 5.70
CA TYR A 20 -12.68 3.91 6.16
C TYR A 20 -13.38 5.05 6.90
N ASP A 21 -14.65 4.86 7.17
CA ASP A 21 -15.45 5.72 8.02
C ASP A 21 -16.12 4.86 9.10
N PRO A 22 -16.88 5.44 10.04
CA PRO A 22 -17.54 4.67 11.07
C PRO A 22 -18.46 3.56 10.56
N THR A 23 -19.08 3.75 9.39
CA THR A 23 -19.99 2.76 8.80
C THR A 23 -19.25 1.61 8.12
N THR A 24 -18.01 1.81 7.73
CA THR A 24 -17.17 0.81 7.05
C THR A 24 -16.04 0.28 7.93
N ARG A 25 -15.94 0.73 9.18
CA ARG A 25 -14.86 0.36 10.09
C ARG A 25 -14.74 -1.16 10.28
N ALA A 26 -15.84 -1.85 10.48
CA ALA A 26 -15.85 -3.31 10.65
C ALA A 26 -15.32 -4.03 9.40
N ARG A 27 -15.67 -3.52 8.22
CA ARG A 27 -15.16 -4.02 6.94
C ARG A 27 -13.65 -3.79 6.81
N ALA A 28 -13.18 -2.63 7.24
CA ALA A 28 -11.75 -2.30 7.24
C ALA A 28 -10.97 -3.22 8.20
N GLU A 29 -11.48 -3.49 9.36
CA GLU A 29 -10.90 -4.45 10.33
C GLU A 29 -10.75 -5.84 9.72
N GLN A 30 -11.79 -6.33 9.09
CA GLN A 30 -11.78 -7.63 8.44
C GLN A 30 -10.79 -7.66 7.26
N LEU A 31 -10.75 -6.61 6.46
CA LEU A 31 -9.80 -6.50 5.36
C LEU A 31 -8.35 -6.47 5.86
N ARG A 32 -8.10 -5.76 6.95
CA ARG A 32 -6.79 -5.71 7.59
C ARG A 32 -6.29 -7.11 7.96
N GLU A 33 -7.11 -7.90 8.61
CA GLU A 33 -6.76 -9.28 8.97
C GLU A 33 -6.50 -10.15 7.74
N THR A 34 -7.32 -10.00 6.72
CA THR A 34 -7.18 -10.74 5.46
C THR A 34 -5.88 -10.37 4.74
N ILE A 35 -5.53 -9.09 4.71
CA ILE A 35 -4.28 -8.61 4.13
C ILE A 35 -3.08 -9.23 4.85
N ALA A 36 -3.08 -9.18 6.17
CA ALA A 36 -1.98 -9.73 6.96
C ALA A 36 -1.76 -11.22 6.68
N SER A 37 -2.82 -12.01 6.59
CA SER A 37 -2.72 -13.44 6.34
C SER A 37 -2.47 -13.78 4.88
N ALA A 38 -3.11 -13.10 3.94
CA ALA A 38 -3.03 -13.43 2.51
C ALA A 38 -1.76 -12.93 1.84
N LEU A 39 -1.27 -11.76 2.24
CA LEU A 39 -0.13 -11.11 1.59
C LEU A 39 1.18 -11.24 2.37
N GLY A 40 1.13 -11.73 3.59
CA GLY A 40 2.33 -11.89 4.41
C GLY A 40 3.04 -10.57 4.72
N VAL A 41 2.30 -9.48 4.81
CA VAL A 41 2.82 -8.15 5.12
C VAL A 41 2.47 -7.76 6.55
N GLU A 42 3.31 -6.92 7.14
CA GLU A 42 3.05 -6.34 8.46
C GLU A 42 2.06 -5.18 8.31
N VAL A 43 0.91 -5.30 8.95
CA VAL A 43 -0.17 -4.31 8.87
C VAL A 43 -0.26 -3.56 10.19
N ARG A 44 -0.30 -2.23 10.10
CA ARG A 44 -0.48 -1.36 11.26
C ARG A 44 -1.91 -1.43 11.80
N GLU A 45 -2.07 -1.01 13.05
CA GLU A 45 -3.39 -0.89 13.67
C GLU A 45 -4.25 0.16 12.97
N LEU A 46 -5.56 0.02 13.10
CA LEU A 46 -6.50 1.04 12.64
C LEU A 46 -6.24 2.36 13.37
N SER A 47 -6.21 3.45 12.63
CA SER A 47 -6.13 4.82 13.15
C SER A 47 -7.46 5.51 12.92
N ASP A 48 -8.26 5.64 13.96
CA ASP A 48 -9.57 6.30 13.89
C ASP A 48 -9.46 7.82 13.86
N GLU A 49 -8.31 8.36 14.25
CA GLU A 49 -8.02 9.79 14.25
C GLU A 49 -7.20 10.20 13.03
N PRO A 50 -7.34 11.45 12.55
CA PRO A 50 -6.47 11.96 11.49
C PRO A 50 -5.00 11.82 11.84
N ARG A 51 -4.19 11.42 10.86
CA ARG A 51 -2.76 11.19 11.05
C ARG A 51 -1.97 11.66 9.83
N GLY A 52 -0.96 12.50 10.05
CA GLY A 52 -0.13 13.04 8.98
C GLY A 52 -0.99 13.74 7.93
N PRO A 53 -0.81 13.46 6.63
CA PRO A 53 -1.62 14.04 5.57
C PRO A 53 -3.01 13.40 5.44
N HIS A 54 -3.32 12.35 6.22
CA HIS A 54 -4.56 11.60 6.10
C HIS A 54 -5.64 12.21 6.99
N PRO A 55 -6.67 12.86 6.41
CA PRO A 55 -7.71 13.55 7.19
C PRO A 55 -8.82 12.63 7.68
N VAL A 56 -8.85 11.38 7.20
CA VAL A 56 -9.89 10.41 7.56
C VAL A 56 -9.26 9.16 8.16
N PRO A 57 -10.03 8.34 8.89
CA PRO A 57 -9.53 7.09 9.44
C PRO A 57 -8.91 6.18 8.39
N GLN A 58 -7.83 5.50 8.74
CA GLN A 58 -7.12 4.61 7.83
C GLN A 58 -6.27 3.58 8.60
N PHE A 59 -5.87 2.55 7.93
CA PHE A 59 -4.74 1.73 8.33
C PHE A 59 -3.75 1.61 7.17
N ARG A 60 -2.50 1.33 7.48
CA ARG A 60 -1.47 1.20 6.45
C ARG A 60 -0.69 -0.09 6.59
N PHE A 61 -0.10 -0.50 5.52
CA PHE A 61 0.93 -1.53 5.50
C PHE A 61 2.03 -1.19 4.50
N THR A 62 3.17 -1.82 4.71
CA THR A 62 4.36 -1.59 3.89
C THR A 62 4.68 -2.85 3.10
N PHE A 63 5.09 -2.69 1.86
CA PHE A 63 5.51 -3.80 1.02
C PHE A 63 6.68 -3.39 0.12
N THR A 64 7.41 -4.39 -0.34
CA THR A 64 8.60 -4.20 -1.18
C THR A 64 8.25 -4.12 -2.65
N ALA A 65 9.23 -3.69 -3.47
CA ALA A 65 9.09 -3.72 -4.93
C ALA A 65 8.80 -5.14 -5.45
N ALA A 66 9.43 -6.15 -4.85
CA ALA A 66 9.18 -7.55 -5.22
C ALA A 66 7.75 -8.02 -4.91
N GLN A 67 7.11 -7.43 -3.91
CA GLN A 67 5.73 -7.75 -3.53
C GLN A 67 4.69 -6.97 -4.33
N PHE A 68 5.09 -5.93 -5.02
CA PHE A 68 4.17 -5.01 -5.71
C PHE A 68 3.22 -5.73 -6.68
N GLU A 69 3.72 -6.62 -7.49
CA GLU A 69 2.92 -7.35 -8.48
C GLU A 69 1.87 -8.28 -7.86
N ASN A 70 2.06 -8.68 -6.61
CA ASN A 70 1.10 -9.50 -5.87
C ASN A 70 0.13 -8.63 -5.06
N VAL A 71 0.63 -7.58 -4.44
CA VAL A 71 -0.13 -6.74 -3.52
C VAL A 71 -1.14 -5.87 -4.27
N VAL A 72 -0.73 -5.16 -5.28
CA VAL A 72 -1.59 -4.19 -5.96
C VAL A 72 -2.74 -4.86 -6.71
N PRO A 73 -2.53 -5.90 -7.52
CA PRO A 73 -3.65 -6.62 -8.12
C PRO A 73 -4.59 -7.26 -7.09
N TRP A 74 -4.04 -7.76 -5.99
CA TRP A 74 -4.87 -8.30 -4.92
C TRP A 74 -5.80 -7.24 -4.32
N LEU A 75 -5.28 -6.05 -4.06
CA LEU A 75 -6.07 -4.92 -3.57
C LEU A 75 -7.14 -4.50 -4.58
N MET A 76 -6.80 -4.44 -5.85
CA MET A 76 -7.76 -4.12 -6.91
C MET A 76 -9.00 -5.03 -6.85
N LEU A 77 -8.78 -6.32 -6.59
CA LEU A 77 -9.83 -7.32 -6.56
C LEU A 77 -10.53 -7.45 -5.21
N ASN A 78 -9.85 -7.11 -4.11
CA ASN A 78 -10.30 -7.48 -2.76
C ASN A 78 -10.46 -6.30 -1.79
N ARG A 79 -10.31 -5.06 -2.21
CA ARG A 79 -10.43 -3.88 -1.33
C ARG A 79 -11.83 -3.64 -0.76
N GLN A 80 -12.79 -4.41 -1.17
CA GLN A 80 -14.17 -4.38 -0.65
C GLN A 80 -14.86 -3.02 -0.73
N GLY A 81 -14.62 -2.28 -1.80
CA GLY A 81 -15.18 -0.96 -2.01
C GLY A 81 -14.55 0.16 -1.19
N LEU A 82 -13.53 -0.14 -0.38
CA LEU A 82 -12.77 0.87 0.37
C LEU A 82 -11.76 1.56 -0.55
N ASP A 83 -11.52 2.84 -0.32
CA ASP A 83 -10.55 3.60 -1.08
C ASP A 83 -9.13 3.32 -0.58
N VAL A 84 -8.21 3.12 -1.50
CA VAL A 84 -6.83 2.78 -1.18
C VAL A 84 -5.88 3.73 -1.89
N LEU A 85 -4.96 4.30 -1.13
CA LEU A 85 -3.81 5.02 -1.66
C LEU A 85 -2.62 4.08 -1.68
N VAL A 86 -1.98 3.93 -2.83
CA VAL A 86 -0.68 3.29 -2.96
C VAL A 86 0.34 4.34 -3.37
N HIS A 87 1.42 4.45 -2.62
CA HIS A 87 2.49 5.40 -2.95
C HIS A 87 3.86 4.80 -2.72
N PRO A 88 4.87 5.23 -3.49
CA PRO A 88 6.24 4.82 -3.25
C PRO A 88 6.81 5.50 -2.01
N LEU A 89 7.92 4.98 -1.54
CA LEU A 89 8.75 5.59 -0.51
C LEU A 89 10.04 6.10 -1.17
N THR A 90 10.01 7.38 -1.55
CA THR A 90 11.18 8.10 -2.07
C THR A 90 11.71 9.04 -1.00
N ASP A 91 12.63 9.90 -1.36
CA ASP A 91 13.12 10.95 -0.46
C ASP A 91 12.20 12.19 -0.40
N ASN A 92 11.11 12.19 -1.17
CA ASN A 92 10.18 13.31 -1.23
C ASN A 92 8.75 12.87 -0.88
N SER A 93 8.38 13.03 0.38
CA SER A 93 7.07 12.67 0.90
C SER A 93 5.92 13.38 0.21
N TYR A 94 6.10 14.64 -0.15
CA TYR A 94 5.07 15.40 -0.85
C TYR A 94 4.76 14.79 -2.21
N ASP A 95 5.80 14.49 -2.98
CA ASP A 95 5.65 13.85 -4.29
C ASP A 95 5.06 12.44 -4.17
N ASP A 96 5.46 11.68 -3.17
CA ASP A 96 4.96 10.33 -2.92
C ASP A 96 3.44 10.32 -2.74
N HIS A 97 2.90 11.31 -2.03
CA HIS A 97 1.47 11.43 -1.73
C HIS A 97 0.69 12.25 -2.78
N SER A 98 1.35 12.79 -3.79
CA SER A 98 0.73 13.59 -4.84
C SER A 98 0.95 13.02 -6.23
N ARG A 99 1.99 13.44 -6.92
CA ARG A 99 2.22 13.04 -8.32
C ARG A 99 2.62 11.58 -8.53
N TYR A 100 3.16 10.93 -7.48
CA TYR A 100 3.53 9.50 -7.54
C TYR A 100 2.44 8.59 -6.98
N ALA A 101 1.37 9.15 -6.45
CA ALA A 101 0.29 8.40 -5.84
C ALA A 101 -0.57 7.65 -6.86
N VAL A 102 -0.96 6.45 -6.50
CA VAL A 102 -1.95 5.66 -7.24
C VAL A 102 -3.16 5.45 -6.33
N TRP A 103 -4.33 5.76 -6.83
CA TRP A 103 -5.57 5.58 -6.10
C TRP A 103 -6.36 4.39 -6.64
N LEU A 104 -6.79 3.52 -5.74
CA LEU A 104 -7.77 2.48 -6.02
C LEU A 104 -9.09 2.91 -5.40
N GLY A 105 -10.11 3.07 -6.23
CA GLY A 105 -11.36 3.69 -5.83
C GLY A 105 -11.30 5.22 -6.00
N SER A 106 -11.89 5.96 -5.08
CA SER A 106 -11.94 7.40 -5.13
C SER A 106 -10.79 8.03 -4.35
N PRO A 107 -10.14 9.08 -4.88
CA PRO A 107 -9.12 9.80 -4.13
C PRO A 107 -9.68 10.47 -2.89
N VAL A 108 -8.92 10.42 -1.81
CA VAL A 108 -9.19 11.18 -0.59
C VAL A 108 -8.41 12.50 -0.65
N PRO A 109 -9.04 13.65 -0.38
CA PRO A 109 -8.33 14.93 -0.34
C PRO A 109 -7.32 14.95 0.81
N LEU A 110 -6.05 14.75 0.51
CA LEU A 110 -4.99 14.73 1.51
C LEU A 110 -4.58 16.15 1.92
N LYS A 111 -4.19 16.30 3.18
CA LYS A 111 -3.61 17.54 3.69
C LYS A 111 -2.11 17.53 3.47
N LEU A 112 -1.69 17.91 2.27
CA LEU A 112 -0.28 17.94 1.88
C LEU A 112 0.37 19.24 2.30
N ASN A 113 1.54 19.15 2.91
CA ASN A 113 2.37 20.30 3.25
C ASN A 113 3.60 20.32 2.32
N PRO A 114 3.72 21.33 1.42
CA PRO A 114 4.87 21.44 0.53
C PRO A 114 6.22 21.54 1.24
N ALA A 115 6.25 21.98 2.50
CA ALA A 115 7.47 22.02 3.31
C ALA A 115 7.90 20.64 3.81
N SER A 116 7.03 19.66 3.80
CA SER A 116 7.32 18.28 4.22
C SER A 116 7.87 17.42 3.08
N ARG A 117 8.84 17.96 2.32
CA ARG A 117 9.41 17.25 1.15
C ARG A 117 10.39 16.15 1.51
N THR A 118 10.84 16.10 2.74
CA THR A 118 11.76 15.05 3.19
C THR A 118 11.12 14.21 4.29
N TYR A 119 11.11 12.91 4.12
CA TYR A 119 10.87 12.03 5.24
C TYR A 119 11.97 12.23 6.27
N ARG A 120 11.62 12.51 7.48
CA ARG A 120 12.52 12.22 8.57
C ARG A 120 12.65 10.71 8.62
N THR A 121 13.84 10.24 8.34
CA THR A 121 14.21 8.81 8.41
C THR A 121 13.81 8.14 9.72
N GLU A 122 13.56 8.93 10.76
CA GLU A 122 13.12 8.51 12.08
C GLU A 122 11.64 8.09 12.13
N GLN A 123 10.79 8.62 11.25
CA GLN A 123 9.36 8.30 11.24
C GLN A 123 9.02 7.05 10.44
N TYR A 124 9.89 6.67 9.54
CA TYR A 124 9.72 5.49 8.69
C TYR A 124 11.02 4.71 8.72
N PRO A 125 11.18 3.80 9.69
CA PRO A 125 12.33 2.91 9.65
C PRO A 125 12.33 2.26 8.26
N LYS A 126 13.46 2.37 7.58
CA LYS A 126 13.67 1.68 6.30
C LYS A 126 13.19 0.26 6.46
N VAL A 127 12.35 -0.17 5.54
CA VAL A 127 12.03 -1.59 5.46
C VAL A 127 13.36 -2.31 5.39
N ARG A 128 13.74 -2.96 6.48
CA ARG A 128 14.93 -3.81 6.45
C ARG A 128 14.64 -4.87 5.41
N GLN A 129 15.31 -4.77 4.29
CA GLN A 129 15.42 -5.92 3.43
C GLN A 129 15.96 -7.03 4.31
N ARG A 130 15.12 -7.98 4.64
CA ARG A 130 15.62 -9.21 5.23
C ARG A 130 16.49 -9.85 4.17
N THR A 131 17.78 -9.71 4.33
CA THR A 131 18.78 -10.46 3.57
C THR A 131 18.74 -11.94 3.94
N SER A 132 17.73 -12.38 4.65
CA SER A 132 17.57 -13.79 4.91
C SER A 132 17.19 -14.46 3.59
N ARG A 133 17.94 -15.48 3.24
CA ARG A 133 17.73 -16.43 2.15
C ARG A 133 16.39 -17.19 2.23
N LYS A 134 15.43 -16.67 2.94
CA LYS A 134 14.11 -17.25 2.94
C LYS A 134 13.46 -16.85 1.63
N THR A 135 13.29 -17.82 0.79
CA THR A 135 12.32 -17.80 -0.27
C THR A 135 11.12 -17.00 0.22
N SER A 136 10.78 -15.96 -0.52
CA SER A 136 9.47 -15.35 -0.37
C SER A 136 8.46 -16.47 -0.28
N PRO A 137 7.52 -16.44 0.68
CA PRO A 137 6.48 -17.44 0.68
C PRO A 137 5.87 -17.42 -0.71
N THR A 138 6.09 -18.48 -1.43
CA THR A 138 5.42 -18.72 -2.71
C THR A 138 3.94 -18.62 -2.41
N LEU A 139 3.28 -17.66 -3.03
CA LEU A 139 1.84 -17.71 -3.07
C LEU A 139 1.45 -19.11 -3.50
N PRO A 140 0.51 -19.77 -2.80
CA PRO A 140 0.05 -21.05 -3.25
C PRO A 140 -0.37 -20.88 -4.71
N SER A 141 0.21 -21.68 -5.57
CA SER A 141 -0.19 -21.71 -6.98
C SER A 141 -1.71 -21.85 -7.01
N PRO A 142 -2.40 -21.07 -7.83
CA PRO A 142 -3.83 -21.25 -7.96
C PRO A 142 -4.07 -22.73 -8.27
N PRO A 143 -5.11 -23.32 -7.70
CA PRO A 143 -5.42 -24.72 -7.99
C PRO A 143 -5.43 -24.85 -9.50
N ALA A 144 -4.68 -25.83 -9.99
CA ALA A 144 -4.68 -26.15 -11.41
C ALA A 144 -6.13 -26.22 -11.85
N GLY A 145 -6.53 -25.27 -12.69
CA GLY A 145 -7.86 -25.29 -13.25
C GLY A 145 -8.09 -26.69 -13.78
N ARG A 146 -9.07 -27.39 -13.26
CA ARG A 146 -9.53 -28.60 -13.90
C ARG A 146 -9.90 -28.15 -15.30
N GLY A 147 -9.08 -28.53 -16.24
CA GLY A 147 -9.47 -28.38 -17.61
C GLY A 147 -10.83 -28.99 -17.75
N GLU A 148 -11.84 -28.18 -17.88
CA GLU A 148 -13.10 -28.67 -18.37
C GLU A 148 -12.80 -29.20 -19.74
N ARG A 149 -12.79 -30.51 -19.84
CA ARG A 149 -12.92 -31.14 -21.12
C ARG A 149 -14.30 -30.78 -21.63
N ALA A 150 -14.34 -29.79 -22.50
CA ALA A 150 -15.45 -29.70 -23.38
C ALA A 150 -15.49 -31.00 -24.18
N GLY A 151 -16.41 -31.86 -23.83
CA GLY A 151 -16.76 -33.01 -24.64
C GLY A 151 -17.44 -32.59 -25.90
#